data_c3814f4a6fb612d403602eb9a033baf0
#
_entry.id   c3814f4a6fb612d403602eb9a033baf0
#
_cell.length_a   1.000
_cell.length_b   1.000
_cell.length_c   1.000
_cell.angle_alpha   90.00
_cell.angle_beta   90.00
_cell.angle_gamma   90.00
#
_symmetry.space_group_name_H-M   'P 1'
#
loop_
_entity.id
_entity.type
_entity.pdbx_description
1 polymer ?
#
loop_
_entity_poly.entity_id
_entity_poly.type
_entity_poly.pdbx_seq_one_letter_code
_entity_poly.pdbx_strand_id
1 'polypeptide(L)'
;ATTVRVDSDVEPLEDPELTQKEVARILAAINATHATDVVLGEKDFEVLVATQYAVSGLRMECKLHSVPTVRTPDGLALSNRNALVAVDKRDAALALSAALTAGAHAAEHGKAKVLETARGVLEAAGVAPTYLELRDLAMREAPEEGDARLLGAVDLGGVHLTDNVGLPLGVGFKHVEA
;
A
#
# COMPACT_ATOMS: atom_id res chain seq x y z
N ALA A 1 -25.94 7.00 2.64
CA ALA A 1 -24.71 6.84 1.86
C ALA A 1 -24.71 5.41 1.30
N THR A 2 -24.19 5.23 0.07
CA THR A 2 -24.05 3.91 -0.54
C THR A 2 -22.65 3.39 -0.22
N THR A 3 -22.57 2.11 0.14
CA THR A 3 -21.30 1.39 0.30
C THR A 3 -21.26 0.22 -0.68
N VAL A 4 -20.08 -0.14 -1.14
CA VAL A 4 -19.86 -1.34 -1.96
C VAL A 4 -18.95 -2.26 -1.17
N ARG A 5 -19.47 -3.43 -0.81
CA ARG A 5 -18.70 -4.47 -0.15
C ARG A 5 -18.04 -5.36 -1.20
N VAL A 6 -16.74 -5.48 -1.10
CA VAL A 6 -15.96 -6.46 -1.85
C VAL A 6 -15.60 -7.56 -0.86
N ASP A 7 -16.13 -8.76 -1.10
CA ASP A 7 -15.77 -9.92 -0.27
C ASP A 7 -14.36 -10.37 -0.65
N SER A 8 -13.53 -10.51 0.37
CA SER A 8 -12.14 -10.97 0.28
C SER A 8 -11.96 -12.10 1.28
N ASP A 9 -11.23 -13.14 0.88
CA ASP A 9 -10.85 -14.24 1.77
C ASP A 9 -9.72 -13.84 2.75
N VAL A 10 -9.31 -12.57 2.71
CA VAL A 10 -8.19 -12.03 3.49
C VAL A 10 -8.68 -10.97 4.43
N GLU A 11 -8.13 -10.96 5.63
CA GLU A 11 -8.40 -9.92 6.61
C GLU A 11 -7.90 -8.55 6.08
N PRO A 12 -8.75 -7.50 6.11
CA PRO A 12 -8.37 -6.17 5.68
C PRO A 12 -7.32 -5.56 6.62
N LEU A 13 -6.43 -4.73 6.08
CA LEU A 13 -5.42 -4.01 6.85
C LEU A 13 -5.94 -2.65 7.35
N GLU A 14 -6.79 -2.02 6.54
CA GLU A 14 -7.44 -0.75 6.84
C GLU A 14 -8.89 -0.95 7.31
N ASP A 15 -9.51 0.11 7.81
CA ASP A 15 -10.93 0.07 8.20
C ASP A 15 -11.81 -0.31 7.00
N PRO A 16 -12.48 -1.47 7.04
CA PRO A 16 -13.30 -1.95 5.92
C PRO A 16 -14.41 -0.97 5.54
N GLU A 17 -14.97 -0.24 6.52
CA GLU A 17 -16.06 0.71 6.26
C GLU A 17 -15.56 1.91 5.44
N LEU A 18 -14.35 2.39 5.74
CA LEU A 18 -13.72 3.47 4.98
C LEU A 18 -13.36 3.02 3.57
N THR A 19 -12.78 1.83 3.42
CA THR A 19 -12.46 1.24 2.12
C THR A 19 -13.71 1.08 1.26
N GLN A 20 -14.80 0.53 1.81
CA GLN A 20 -16.08 0.35 1.10
C GLN A 20 -16.71 1.67 0.66
N LYS A 21 -16.64 2.71 1.49
CA LYS A 21 -17.12 4.06 1.13
C LYS A 21 -16.30 4.66 -0.02
N GLU A 22 -14.98 4.50 0.04
CA GLU A 22 -14.10 5.02 -1.01
C GLU A 22 -14.31 4.30 -2.34
N VAL A 23 -14.41 2.97 -2.34
CA VAL A 23 -14.77 2.18 -3.53
C VAL A 23 -16.10 2.65 -4.11
N ALA A 24 -17.14 2.81 -3.27
CA ALA A 24 -18.44 3.26 -3.74
C ALA A 24 -18.37 4.67 -4.39
N ARG A 25 -17.56 5.57 -3.83
CA ARG A 25 -17.33 6.91 -4.37
C ARG A 25 -16.65 6.86 -5.75
N ILE A 26 -15.63 6.01 -5.90
CA ILE A 26 -14.92 5.82 -7.16
C ILE A 26 -15.86 5.24 -8.22
N LEU A 27 -16.63 4.19 -7.91
CA LEU A 27 -17.59 3.59 -8.83
C LEU A 27 -18.68 4.58 -9.24
N ALA A 28 -19.18 5.41 -8.32
CA ALA A 28 -20.15 6.44 -8.62
C ALA A 28 -19.57 7.49 -9.60
N ALA A 29 -18.31 7.88 -9.43
CA ALA A 29 -17.63 8.78 -10.35
C ALA A 29 -17.45 8.15 -11.75
N ILE A 30 -17.03 6.88 -11.83
CA ILE A 30 -16.94 6.15 -13.09
C ILE A 30 -18.28 6.16 -13.83
N ASN A 31 -19.35 5.81 -13.13
CA ASN A 31 -20.69 5.75 -13.73
C ASN A 31 -21.20 7.14 -14.15
N ALA A 32 -20.97 8.17 -13.34
CA ALA A 32 -21.44 9.54 -13.64
C ALA A 32 -20.71 10.17 -14.84
N THR A 33 -19.44 9.80 -15.05
CA THR A 33 -18.59 10.35 -16.12
C THR A 33 -18.55 9.44 -17.35
N HIS A 34 -19.08 8.23 -17.25
CA HIS A 34 -18.93 7.19 -18.28
C HIS A 34 -17.45 6.93 -18.64
N ALA A 35 -16.58 6.98 -17.64
CA ALA A 35 -15.15 6.80 -17.85
C ALA A 35 -14.81 5.38 -18.31
N THR A 36 -14.03 5.28 -19.38
CA THR A 36 -13.48 4.01 -19.89
C THR A 36 -12.12 3.69 -19.27
N ASP A 37 -11.47 4.71 -18.74
CA ASP A 37 -10.15 4.62 -18.11
C ASP A 37 -10.14 5.44 -16.81
N VAL A 38 -9.63 4.84 -15.75
CA VAL A 38 -9.51 5.45 -14.42
C VAL A 38 -8.09 5.29 -13.92
N VAL A 39 -7.52 6.38 -13.42
CA VAL A 39 -6.18 6.39 -12.85
C VAL A 39 -6.27 6.49 -11.33
N LEU A 40 -5.69 5.55 -10.62
CA LEU A 40 -5.62 5.52 -9.15
C LEU A 40 -4.16 5.46 -8.68
N GLY A 41 -3.86 6.17 -7.59
CA GLY A 41 -2.56 6.10 -6.94
C GLY A 41 -2.36 4.80 -6.18
N GLU A 42 -1.16 4.22 -6.25
CA GLU A 42 -0.80 3.00 -5.51
C GLU A 42 -0.67 3.22 -4.00
N LYS A 43 -0.65 4.46 -3.54
CA LYS A 43 -0.51 4.77 -2.11
C LYS A 43 -1.58 4.09 -1.26
N ASP A 44 -2.83 4.13 -1.68
CA ASP A 44 -3.94 3.48 -1.00
C ASP A 44 -4.26 2.14 -1.70
N PHE A 45 -3.29 1.22 -1.62
CA PHE A 45 -3.25 0.01 -2.42
C PHE A 45 -4.44 -0.92 -2.17
N GLU A 46 -4.92 -1.04 -0.94
CA GLU A 46 -6.10 -1.84 -0.61
C GLU A 46 -7.36 -1.30 -1.29
N VAL A 47 -7.55 0.02 -1.35
CA VAL A 47 -8.66 0.66 -2.09
C VAL A 47 -8.53 0.40 -3.59
N LEU A 48 -7.31 0.49 -4.14
CA LEU A 48 -7.05 0.21 -5.56
C LEU A 48 -7.45 -1.23 -5.92
N VAL A 49 -7.01 -2.20 -5.14
CA VAL A 49 -7.31 -3.62 -5.36
C VAL A 49 -8.81 -3.89 -5.17
N ALA A 50 -9.43 -3.37 -4.13
CA ALA A 50 -10.87 -3.49 -3.90
C ALA A 50 -11.69 -2.88 -5.04
N THR A 51 -11.26 -1.73 -5.59
CA THR A 51 -11.88 -1.11 -6.76
C THR A 51 -11.75 -2.00 -7.99
N GLN A 52 -10.57 -2.61 -8.22
CA GLN A 52 -10.38 -3.55 -9.33
C GLN A 52 -11.32 -4.76 -9.23
N TYR A 53 -11.47 -5.32 -8.02
CA TYR A 53 -12.43 -6.42 -7.79
C TYR A 53 -13.87 -5.99 -8.06
N ALA A 54 -14.26 -4.79 -7.60
CA ALA A 54 -15.60 -4.28 -7.83
C ALA A 54 -15.88 -4.04 -9.32
N VAL A 55 -14.96 -3.41 -10.06
CA VAL A 55 -15.08 -3.18 -11.51
C VAL A 55 -15.20 -4.50 -12.26
N SER A 56 -14.38 -5.49 -11.92
CA SER A 56 -14.41 -6.82 -12.55
C SER A 56 -15.68 -7.58 -12.20
N GLY A 57 -16.07 -7.60 -10.94
CA GLY A 57 -17.25 -8.30 -10.43
C GLY A 57 -18.57 -7.74 -10.99
N LEU A 58 -18.64 -6.42 -11.14
CA LEU A 58 -19.79 -5.72 -11.71
C LEU A 58 -19.76 -5.67 -13.25
N ARG A 59 -18.74 -6.26 -13.89
CA ARG A 59 -18.58 -6.27 -15.35
C ARG A 59 -18.59 -4.86 -15.98
N MET A 60 -18.00 -3.91 -15.29
CA MET A 60 -17.92 -2.54 -15.78
C MET A 60 -16.91 -2.44 -16.93
N GLU A 61 -17.30 -1.72 -18.00
CA GLU A 61 -16.43 -1.45 -19.16
C GLU A 61 -15.46 -0.30 -18.85
N CYS A 62 -14.57 -0.54 -17.88
CA CYS A 62 -13.61 0.45 -17.40
C CYS A 62 -12.26 -0.24 -17.09
N LYS A 63 -11.16 0.40 -17.48
CA LYS A 63 -9.79 -0.04 -17.16
C LYS A 63 -9.25 0.80 -16.02
N LEU A 64 -8.70 0.15 -15.00
CA LEU A 64 -7.94 0.81 -13.96
C LEU A 64 -6.45 0.83 -14.35
N HIS A 65 -5.86 2.01 -14.18
CA HIS A 65 -4.44 2.25 -14.32
C HIS A 65 -3.90 2.69 -12.98
N SER A 66 -2.86 2.02 -12.48
CA SER A 66 -2.17 2.46 -11.27
C SER A 66 -1.06 3.44 -11.59
N VAL A 67 -0.81 4.38 -10.69
CA VAL A 67 0.36 5.25 -10.75
C VAL A 67 1.18 5.08 -9.47
N PRO A 68 2.51 4.99 -9.58
CA PRO A 68 3.38 4.86 -8.44
C PRO A 68 3.18 5.99 -7.42
N THR A 69 3.39 5.67 -6.15
CA THR A 69 3.32 6.66 -5.07
C THR A 69 4.35 7.77 -5.28
N VAL A 70 3.87 9.01 -5.42
CA VAL A 70 4.73 10.19 -5.49
C VAL A 70 5.25 10.49 -4.09
N ARG A 71 6.54 10.83 -3.99
CA ARG A 71 7.22 11.10 -2.73
C ARG A 71 7.81 12.50 -2.71
N THR A 72 7.95 13.05 -1.52
CA THR A 72 8.73 14.25 -1.27
C THR A 72 10.24 13.96 -1.47
N PRO A 73 11.10 14.97 -1.61
CA PRO A 73 12.55 14.76 -1.76
C PRO A 73 13.18 13.98 -0.59
N ASP A 74 12.61 14.06 0.60
CA ASP A 74 13.02 13.32 1.81
C ASP A 74 12.37 11.92 1.92
N GLY A 75 11.60 11.48 0.90
CA GLY A 75 11.08 10.13 0.75
C GLY A 75 9.67 9.90 1.29
N LEU A 76 9.04 10.89 1.95
CA LEU A 76 7.68 10.73 2.48
C LEU A 76 6.66 10.61 1.35
N ALA A 77 5.77 9.61 1.43
CA ALA A 77 4.66 9.48 0.49
C ALA A 77 3.73 10.71 0.56
N LEU A 78 3.41 11.32 -0.61
CA LEU A 78 2.53 12.48 -0.64
C LEU A 78 1.11 12.12 -0.21
N SER A 79 0.62 12.86 0.78
CA SER A 79 -0.73 12.73 1.30
C SER A 79 -1.20 14.06 1.91
N ASN A 80 -2.50 14.34 1.79
CA ASN A 80 -3.10 15.46 2.50
C ASN A 80 -2.99 15.31 4.03
N ARG A 81 -2.87 14.07 4.53
CA ARG A 81 -2.67 13.77 5.95
C ARG A 81 -1.33 14.27 6.48
N ASN A 82 -0.32 14.44 5.61
CA ASN A 82 1.00 14.94 6.02
C ASN A 82 0.93 16.33 6.67
N ALA A 83 -0.01 17.16 6.25
CA ALA A 83 -0.24 18.48 6.83
C ALA A 83 -0.80 18.43 8.26
N LEU A 84 -1.33 17.30 8.68
CA LEU A 84 -1.88 17.08 10.02
C LEU A 84 -0.84 16.51 11.00
N VAL A 85 0.30 16.06 10.49
CA VAL A 85 1.39 15.52 11.31
C VAL A 85 2.09 16.67 12.05
N ALA A 86 2.15 16.58 13.36
CA ALA A 86 2.89 17.56 14.17
C ALA A 86 4.39 17.57 13.79
N VAL A 87 5.00 18.75 13.87
CA VAL A 87 6.39 18.97 13.42
C VAL A 87 7.37 18.00 14.12
N ASP A 88 7.17 17.77 15.42
CA ASP A 88 7.97 16.84 16.24
C ASP A 88 7.75 15.36 15.90
N LYS A 89 6.74 15.02 15.09
CA LYS A 89 6.44 13.66 14.60
C LYS A 89 6.89 13.41 13.15
N ARG A 90 7.47 14.43 12.51
CA ARG A 90 7.88 14.29 11.09
C ARG A 90 8.91 13.18 10.88
N ASP A 91 9.91 13.09 11.76
CA ASP A 91 10.92 12.03 11.67
C ASP A 91 10.32 10.64 11.80
N ALA A 92 9.30 10.47 12.65
CA ALA A 92 8.56 9.23 12.78
C ALA A 92 7.75 8.90 11.51
N ALA A 93 7.20 9.92 10.82
CA ALA A 93 6.54 9.72 9.53
C ALA A 93 7.53 9.27 8.44
N LEU A 94 8.74 9.84 8.43
CA LEU A 94 9.81 9.45 7.51
C LEU A 94 10.32 8.03 7.79
N ALA A 95 10.33 7.60 9.05
CA ALA A 95 10.75 6.26 9.44
C ALA A 95 9.91 5.16 8.78
N LEU A 96 8.61 5.37 8.54
CA LEU A 96 7.77 4.41 7.82
C LEU A 96 8.28 4.20 6.39
N SER A 97 8.47 5.27 5.62
CA SER A 97 8.97 5.18 4.24
C SER A 97 10.38 4.57 4.17
N ALA A 98 11.25 4.94 5.11
CA ALA A 98 12.60 4.37 5.21
C ALA A 98 12.57 2.86 5.51
N ALA A 99 11.70 2.44 6.43
CA ALA A 99 11.52 1.03 6.79
C ALA A 99 11.04 0.19 5.60
N LEU A 100 10.04 0.68 4.87
CA LEU A 100 9.52 -0.02 3.70
C LEU A 100 10.57 -0.12 2.60
N THR A 101 11.33 0.94 2.37
CA THR A 101 12.43 0.94 1.39
C THR A 101 13.54 -0.04 1.79
N ALA A 102 13.96 -0.03 3.06
CA ALA A 102 14.97 -0.96 3.56
C ALA A 102 14.49 -2.42 3.47
N GLY A 103 13.22 -2.69 3.83
CA GLY A 103 12.61 -4.00 3.66
C GLY A 103 12.60 -4.45 2.21
N ALA A 104 12.24 -3.57 1.27
CA ALA A 104 12.25 -3.90 -0.16
C ALA A 104 13.65 -4.26 -0.68
N HIS A 105 14.69 -3.60 -0.21
CA HIS A 105 16.09 -3.95 -0.55
C HIS A 105 16.52 -5.33 -0.04
N ALA A 106 15.83 -5.87 0.97
CA ALA A 106 16.09 -7.21 1.49
C ALA A 106 15.30 -8.32 0.76
N ALA A 107 14.58 -7.99 -0.31
CA ALA A 107 13.63 -8.88 -1.00
C ALA A 107 14.27 -10.20 -1.49
N GLU A 108 15.53 -10.17 -1.94
CA GLU A 108 16.25 -11.36 -2.40
C GLU A 108 16.43 -12.43 -1.31
N HIS A 109 16.36 -12.01 -0.04
CA HIS A 109 16.55 -12.90 1.12
C HIS A 109 15.21 -13.45 1.66
N GLY A 110 14.11 -13.20 0.98
CA GLY A 110 12.79 -13.75 1.29
C GLY A 110 11.97 -12.95 2.31
N LYS A 111 10.73 -13.40 2.52
CA LYS A 111 9.70 -12.71 3.31
C LYS A 111 10.13 -12.35 4.73
N ALA A 112 10.73 -13.30 5.43
CA ALA A 112 11.14 -13.11 6.82
C ALA A 112 12.18 -11.98 6.95
N LYS A 113 13.15 -11.93 6.04
CA LYS A 113 14.20 -10.90 6.05
C LYS A 113 13.67 -9.52 5.70
N VAL A 114 12.73 -9.43 4.76
CA VAL A 114 12.03 -8.19 4.42
C VAL A 114 11.36 -7.59 5.66
N LEU A 115 10.54 -8.40 6.37
CA LEU A 115 9.82 -7.96 7.55
C LEU A 115 10.75 -7.63 8.73
N GLU A 116 11.76 -8.46 8.96
CA GLU A 116 12.79 -8.21 9.99
C GLU A 116 13.50 -6.87 9.76
N THR A 117 13.95 -6.64 8.52
CA THR A 117 14.67 -5.41 8.16
C THR A 117 13.79 -4.17 8.34
N ALA A 118 12.55 -4.21 7.85
CA ALA A 118 11.63 -3.10 7.98
C ALA A 118 11.28 -2.82 9.46
N ARG A 119 11.04 -3.86 10.26
CA ARG A 119 10.81 -3.70 11.72
C ARG A 119 12.01 -3.09 12.43
N GLY A 120 13.21 -3.55 12.12
CA GLY A 120 14.42 -3.02 12.73
C GLY A 120 14.62 -1.52 12.51
N VAL A 121 14.24 -1.01 11.31
CA VAL A 121 14.29 0.44 11.04
C VAL A 121 13.25 1.20 11.88
N LEU A 122 12.02 0.69 11.99
CA LEU A 122 10.98 1.31 12.82
C LEU A 122 11.34 1.30 14.30
N GLU A 123 11.85 0.18 14.80
CA GLU A 123 12.31 0.03 16.19
C GLU A 123 13.44 1.00 16.52
N ALA A 124 14.43 1.12 15.62
CA ALA A 124 15.55 2.07 15.79
C ALA A 124 15.07 3.53 15.83
N ALA A 125 13.97 3.83 15.15
CA ALA A 125 13.34 5.16 15.18
C ALA A 125 12.36 5.34 16.36
N GLY A 126 12.14 4.30 17.19
CA GLY A 126 11.17 4.33 18.28
C GLY A 126 9.71 4.40 17.79
N VAL A 127 9.42 3.88 16.60
CA VAL A 127 8.10 3.93 15.96
C VAL A 127 7.49 2.54 15.94
N ALA A 128 6.32 2.38 16.56
CA ALA A 128 5.54 1.16 16.50
C ALA A 128 4.58 1.21 15.31
N PRO A 129 4.62 0.25 14.37
CA PRO A 129 3.64 0.20 13.29
C PRO A 129 2.28 -0.29 13.81
N THR A 130 1.19 0.25 13.24
CA THR A 130 -0.15 -0.28 13.42
C THR A 130 -0.27 -1.65 12.74
N TYR A 131 0.31 -1.75 11.54
CA TYR A 131 0.59 -3.01 10.84
C TYR A 131 1.85 -2.89 9.99
N LEU A 132 2.48 -4.03 9.70
CA LEU A 132 3.57 -4.17 8.74
C LEU A 132 3.43 -5.57 8.12
N GLU A 133 2.97 -5.62 6.87
CA GLU A 133 2.52 -6.82 6.21
C GLU A 133 3.09 -6.96 4.80
N LEU A 134 3.35 -8.21 4.40
CA LEU A 134 3.62 -8.58 3.02
C LEU A 134 2.40 -9.25 2.42
N ARG A 135 1.99 -8.78 1.25
CA ARG A 135 0.86 -9.29 0.48
C ARG A 135 1.26 -9.51 -0.98
N ASP A 136 0.50 -10.35 -1.70
CA ASP A 136 0.57 -10.39 -3.15
C ASP A 136 -0.11 -9.16 -3.79
N LEU A 137 -0.08 -9.04 -5.11
CA LEU A 137 -0.71 -7.91 -5.80
C LEU A 137 -2.25 -7.93 -5.75
N ALA A 138 -2.84 -9.01 -5.27
CA ALA A 138 -4.28 -9.15 -5.04
C ALA A 138 -4.66 -9.03 -3.55
N MET A 139 -3.75 -8.55 -2.72
CA MET A 139 -3.88 -8.39 -1.26
C MET A 139 -4.01 -9.71 -0.50
N ARG A 140 -3.70 -10.86 -1.09
CA ARG A 140 -3.66 -12.18 -0.44
C ARG A 140 -2.29 -12.41 0.21
N GLU A 141 -2.09 -13.61 0.75
CA GLU A 141 -0.79 -14.00 1.29
C GLU A 141 0.33 -13.84 0.24
N ALA A 142 1.45 -13.25 0.66
CA ALA A 142 2.59 -13.04 -0.23
C ALA A 142 3.19 -14.37 -0.71
N PRO A 143 3.60 -14.48 -1.98
CA PRO A 143 4.26 -15.66 -2.51
C PRO A 143 5.65 -15.86 -1.87
N GLU A 144 6.24 -17.04 -2.02
CA GLU A 144 7.63 -17.27 -1.63
C GLU A 144 8.60 -16.56 -2.58
N GLU A 145 8.26 -16.54 -3.87
CA GLU A 145 9.02 -15.86 -4.93
C GLU A 145 8.06 -15.12 -5.87
N GLY A 146 8.50 -13.95 -6.34
CA GLY A 146 7.76 -13.13 -7.30
C GLY A 146 7.26 -11.82 -6.73
N ASP A 147 6.35 -11.16 -7.48
CA ASP A 147 5.88 -9.84 -7.13
C ASP A 147 5.05 -9.84 -5.85
N ALA A 148 5.43 -8.96 -4.94
CA ALA A 148 4.76 -8.73 -3.68
C ALA A 148 4.74 -7.24 -3.34
N ARG A 149 4.00 -6.89 -2.31
CA ARG A 149 3.91 -5.54 -1.77
C ARG A 149 4.10 -5.56 -0.27
N LEU A 150 5.02 -4.74 0.21
CA LEU A 150 5.21 -4.46 1.63
C LEU A 150 4.37 -3.24 1.98
N LEU A 151 3.43 -3.43 2.89
CA LEU A 151 2.50 -2.40 3.34
C LEU A 151 2.73 -2.11 4.82
N GLY A 152 2.62 -0.85 5.22
CA GLY A 152 2.75 -0.47 6.60
C GLY A 152 1.93 0.76 6.94
N ALA A 153 1.56 0.85 8.22
CA ALA A 153 0.90 2.02 8.77
C ALA A 153 1.45 2.37 10.15
N VAL A 154 1.39 3.65 10.48
CA VAL A 154 1.74 4.19 11.80
C VAL A 154 0.69 5.18 12.25
N ASP A 155 0.44 5.26 13.56
CA ASP A 155 -0.37 6.31 14.17
C ASP A 155 0.54 7.32 14.87
N LEU A 156 0.45 8.57 14.44
CA LEU A 156 1.26 9.66 14.94
C LEU A 156 0.39 10.72 15.61
N GLY A 157 -0.05 10.42 16.83
CA GLY A 157 -0.89 11.33 17.61
C GLY A 157 -2.29 11.50 17.02
N GLY A 158 -2.89 10.41 16.56
CA GLY A 158 -4.22 10.39 15.95
C GLY A 158 -4.22 10.64 14.43
N VAL A 159 -3.04 10.81 13.83
CA VAL A 159 -2.89 10.87 12.36
C VAL A 159 -2.42 9.51 11.87
N HIS A 160 -3.33 8.77 11.25
CA HIS A 160 -3.03 7.47 10.65
C HIS A 160 -2.37 7.66 9.27
N LEU A 161 -1.11 7.28 9.16
CA LEU A 161 -0.35 7.31 7.92
C LEU A 161 -0.12 5.90 7.39
N THR A 162 -0.38 5.72 6.11
CA THR A 162 -0.14 4.48 5.38
C THR A 162 0.87 4.71 4.26
N ASP A 163 1.66 3.71 3.98
CA ASP A 163 2.56 3.69 2.83
C ASP A 163 2.80 2.25 2.38
N ASN A 164 3.28 2.07 1.18
CA ASN A 164 3.62 0.74 0.65
C ASN A 164 4.65 0.82 -0.46
N VAL A 165 5.30 -0.31 -0.73
CA VAL A 165 6.29 -0.47 -1.78
C VAL A 165 6.17 -1.85 -2.43
N GLY A 166 6.24 -1.89 -3.77
CA GLY A 166 6.35 -3.15 -4.52
C GLY A 166 7.77 -3.70 -4.46
N LEU A 167 7.90 -5.02 -4.41
CA LEU A 167 9.18 -5.69 -4.40
C LEU A 167 9.11 -7.10 -5.02
N PRO A 168 10.18 -7.58 -5.68
CA PRO A 168 10.27 -8.94 -6.19
C PRO A 168 10.90 -9.85 -5.13
N LEU A 169 10.10 -10.66 -4.45
CA LEU A 169 10.58 -11.61 -3.44
C LEU A 169 11.41 -12.72 -4.08
N GLY A 170 12.52 -13.09 -3.45
CA GLY A 170 13.36 -14.21 -3.84
C GLY A 170 14.11 -14.01 -5.16
N VAL A 171 13.96 -12.86 -5.81
CA VAL A 171 14.65 -12.53 -7.07
C VAL A 171 15.87 -11.70 -6.76
N GLY A 172 17.02 -12.39 -6.60
CA GLY A 172 18.32 -11.72 -6.55
C GLY A 172 18.80 -11.32 -7.94
N PHE A 173 19.85 -10.51 -7.99
CA PHE A 173 20.57 -10.26 -9.24
C PHE A 173 21.15 -11.61 -9.72
N LYS A 174 20.54 -12.21 -10.75
CA LYS A 174 21.20 -13.32 -11.45
C LYS A 174 22.42 -12.75 -12.12
N HIS A 175 23.61 -13.15 -11.67
CA HIS A 175 24.81 -12.96 -12.45
C HIS A 175 24.57 -13.63 -13.82
N VAL A 176 24.46 -12.84 -14.87
CA VAL A 176 24.59 -13.33 -16.22
C VAL A 176 26.07 -13.67 -16.35
N GLU A 177 26.41 -14.96 -16.17
CA GLU A 177 27.72 -15.43 -16.55
C GLU A 177 27.89 -15.15 -18.05
N ALA A 178 28.92 -14.35 -18.37
CA ALA A 178 29.27 -13.98 -19.74
C ALA A 178 29.96 -15.13 -20.44
#